data_3dea4f6838a5e1e8cc56870002b0b8c9
#
_entry.id   3dea4f6838a5e1e8cc56870002b0b8c9
#
_cell.length_a   1.000
_cell.length_b   1.000
_cell.length_c   1.000
_cell.angle_alpha   90.00
_cell.angle_beta   90.00
_cell.angle_gamma   90.00
#
_symmetry.space_group_name_H-M   'P 1'
#
loop_
_entity.id
_entity.type
_entity.pdbx_description
1 polymer ?
#
loop_
_entity_poly.entity_id
_entity_poly.type
_entity_poly.pdbx_seq_one_letter_code
_entity_poly.pdbx_strand_id
1 'polypeptide(L)'
;VQVDWSLDNVDITSITSKRNQTSITNLDADFSAADIISDQRQDYDFDTFSQEIRISSKNVDSNLDWMLGAYYQQEDINTFRNVTYGTQTYTYSDTLVTLGLSQAIAAAAIEGYLAAGLPPAGAQAFAEQQVAAALGPVGGSGLAYVGAAFGVCFVNGVACTDVFYIPGTGMPGSVWSMDN
;
A
#
# COMPACT_ATOMS: atom_id res chain seq x y z
N VAL A 1 28.29 -15.87 -19.01
CA VAL A 1 29.43 -16.55 -19.66
C VAL A 1 29.39 -18.01 -19.23
N GLN A 2 29.57 -18.93 -20.20
CA GLN A 2 29.73 -20.36 -19.93
C GLN A 2 31.10 -20.78 -20.43
N VAL A 3 31.76 -21.61 -19.66
CA VAL A 3 33.04 -22.24 -20.03
C VAL A 3 32.93 -23.74 -19.73
N ASP A 4 33.24 -24.50 -20.74
CA ASP A 4 33.21 -25.98 -20.70
C ASP A 4 34.64 -26.51 -20.91
N TRP A 5 35.09 -27.37 -19.99
CA TRP A 5 36.33 -28.11 -20.08
C TRP A 5 36.06 -29.61 -20.17
N SER A 6 36.51 -30.22 -21.21
CA SER A 6 36.43 -31.66 -21.41
C SER A 6 37.78 -32.31 -21.09
N LEU A 7 37.84 -33.04 -19.99
CA LEU A 7 38.97 -33.88 -19.62
C LEU A 7 38.72 -35.34 -20.00
N ASP A 8 39.68 -36.20 -19.81
CA ASP A 8 39.58 -37.60 -20.26
C ASP A 8 38.41 -38.31 -19.61
N ASN A 9 38.16 -38.10 -18.31
CA ASN A 9 37.18 -38.83 -17.51
C ASN A 9 36.02 -37.97 -16.97
N VAL A 10 36.09 -36.64 -17.08
CA VAL A 10 35.09 -35.72 -16.56
C VAL A 10 34.91 -34.52 -17.49
N ASP A 11 33.69 -34.00 -17.52
CA ASP A 11 33.38 -32.71 -18.10
C ASP A 11 33.08 -31.71 -16.95
N ILE A 12 33.67 -30.52 -17.04
CA ILE A 12 33.48 -29.45 -16.10
C ILE A 12 32.82 -28.30 -16.84
N THR A 13 31.68 -27.85 -16.31
CA THR A 13 30.97 -26.65 -16.80
C THR A 13 30.96 -25.59 -15.74
N SER A 14 31.38 -24.40 -16.09
CA SER A 14 31.27 -23.20 -15.23
C SER A 14 30.40 -22.17 -15.91
N ILE A 15 29.34 -21.74 -15.22
CA ILE A 15 28.38 -20.75 -15.69
C ILE A 15 28.40 -19.55 -14.75
N THR A 16 28.80 -18.39 -15.28
CA THR A 16 28.78 -17.11 -14.56
C THR A 16 27.74 -16.22 -15.20
N SER A 17 26.83 -15.69 -14.40
CA SER A 17 25.83 -14.72 -14.86
C SER A 17 25.88 -13.46 -13.99
N LYS A 18 25.79 -12.32 -14.64
CA LYS A 18 25.51 -11.04 -14.00
C LYS A 18 24.34 -10.39 -14.72
N ARG A 19 23.32 -10.04 -13.97
CA ARG A 19 22.11 -9.39 -14.46
C ARG A 19 21.89 -8.11 -13.67
N ASN A 20 21.63 -7.03 -14.37
CA ASN A 20 21.11 -5.79 -13.82
C ASN A 20 19.78 -5.51 -14.50
N GLN A 21 18.76 -5.18 -13.73
CA GLN A 21 17.43 -4.88 -14.24
C GLN A 21 16.82 -3.74 -13.43
N THR A 22 16.46 -2.67 -14.13
CA THR A 22 15.68 -1.55 -13.57
C THR A 22 14.27 -1.60 -14.13
N SER A 23 13.27 -1.43 -13.28
CA SER A 23 11.86 -1.31 -13.66
C SER A 23 11.27 -0.09 -13.00
N ILE A 24 10.68 0.81 -13.79
CA ILE A 24 9.98 2.00 -13.31
C ILE A 24 8.53 1.89 -13.77
N THR A 25 7.61 1.95 -12.81
CA THR A 25 6.18 1.86 -13.08
C THR A 25 5.48 3.06 -12.44
N ASN A 26 4.68 3.76 -13.23
CA ASN A 26 3.77 4.79 -12.77
C ASN A 26 2.35 4.35 -13.11
N LEU A 27 1.48 4.34 -12.11
CA LEU A 27 0.06 4.04 -12.32
C LEU A 27 -0.83 4.95 -11.51
N ASP A 28 -2.02 5.15 -12.05
CA ASP A 28 -3.18 5.58 -11.28
C ASP A 28 -3.69 4.39 -10.46
N ALA A 29 -3.52 4.46 -9.13
CA ALA A 29 -3.77 3.33 -8.25
C ALA A 29 -5.22 3.24 -7.76
N ASP A 30 -6.02 4.29 -7.95
CA ASP A 30 -7.43 4.28 -7.53
C ASP A 30 -8.37 3.73 -8.60
N PHE A 31 -7.90 3.60 -9.84
CA PHE A 31 -8.65 3.06 -10.99
C PHE A 31 -9.99 3.76 -11.23
N SER A 32 -10.12 5.01 -10.85
CA SER A 32 -11.34 5.81 -10.97
C SER A 32 -11.11 7.08 -11.79
N ALA A 33 -12.19 7.77 -12.13
CA ALA A 33 -12.10 9.07 -12.76
C ALA A 33 -11.89 10.23 -11.75
N ALA A 34 -11.93 9.90 -10.45
CA ALA A 34 -11.70 10.86 -9.39
C ALA A 34 -10.19 10.91 -9.08
N ASP A 35 -9.64 12.10 -8.91
CA ASP A 35 -8.24 12.30 -8.55
C ASP A 35 -8.04 12.07 -7.04
N ILE A 36 -8.06 10.78 -6.63
CA ILE A 36 -7.85 10.36 -5.24
C ILE A 36 -6.38 10.02 -5.02
N ILE A 37 -5.79 9.22 -5.93
CA ILE A 37 -4.35 8.94 -5.97
C ILE A 37 -3.84 9.36 -7.32
N SER A 38 -3.20 10.52 -7.40
CA SER A 38 -2.73 11.10 -8.66
C SER A 38 -1.64 10.27 -9.32
N ASP A 39 -0.77 9.66 -8.52
CA ASP A 39 0.36 8.89 -9.03
C ASP A 39 0.86 7.89 -7.98
N GLN A 40 1.12 6.67 -8.42
CA GLN A 40 1.87 5.68 -7.66
C GLN A 40 3.08 5.26 -8.46
N ARG A 41 4.24 5.75 -8.08
CA ARG A 41 5.52 5.38 -8.67
C ARG A 41 6.15 4.24 -7.89
N GLN A 42 6.63 3.25 -8.63
CA GLN A 42 7.40 2.13 -8.08
C GLN A 42 8.65 1.95 -8.94
N ASP A 43 9.80 2.09 -8.31
CA ASP A 43 11.09 1.86 -8.93
C ASP A 43 11.71 0.61 -8.29
N TYR A 44 12.18 -0.31 -9.12
CA TYR A 44 12.86 -1.53 -8.71
C TYR A 44 14.20 -1.63 -9.43
N ASP A 45 15.26 -1.82 -8.67
CA ASP A 45 16.58 -2.15 -9.18
C ASP A 45 16.99 -3.50 -8.64
N PHE A 46 17.30 -4.41 -9.55
CA PHE A 46 17.76 -5.77 -9.26
C PHE A 46 19.17 -5.94 -9.80
N ASP A 47 20.12 -6.21 -8.91
CA ASP A 47 21.47 -6.64 -9.25
C ASP A 47 21.64 -8.10 -8.82
N THR A 48 21.77 -8.99 -9.78
CA THR A 48 21.94 -10.42 -9.53
C THR A 48 23.27 -10.91 -10.09
N PHE A 49 24.04 -11.57 -9.25
CA PHE A 49 25.22 -12.33 -9.63
C PHE A 49 24.97 -13.81 -9.32
N SER A 50 25.28 -14.69 -10.27
CA SER A 50 25.23 -16.13 -10.02
C SER A 50 26.43 -16.84 -10.62
N GLN A 51 26.88 -17.87 -9.90
CA GLN A 51 27.95 -18.77 -10.31
C GLN A 51 27.48 -20.22 -10.12
N GLU A 52 27.60 -20.99 -11.17
CA GLU A 52 27.34 -22.43 -11.14
C GLU A 52 28.56 -23.17 -11.63
N ILE A 53 28.90 -24.26 -10.95
CA ILE A 53 29.96 -25.17 -11.35
C ILE A 53 29.34 -26.57 -11.34
N ARG A 54 29.47 -27.29 -12.43
CA ARG A 54 29.05 -28.71 -12.59
C ARG A 54 30.25 -29.52 -13.02
N ILE A 55 30.34 -30.71 -12.47
CA ILE A 55 31.32 -31.73 -12.85
C ILE A 55 30.53 -33.00 -13.11
N SER A 56 30.65 -33.58 -14.27
CA SER A 56 29.97 -34.82 -14.66
C SER A 56 30.97 -35.88 -15.11
N SER A 57 30.63 -37.15 -14.86
CA SER A 57 31.41 -38.28 -15.34
C SER A 57 31.32 -38.41 -16.85
N LYS A 58 32.42 -38.86 -17.47
CA LYS A 58 32.53 -39.08 -18.92
C LYS A 58 32.85 -40.54 -19.27
N ASN A 59 32.85 -41.40 -18.27
CA ASN A 59 33.29 -42.81 -18.46
C ASN A 59 32.19 -43.61 -19.15
N VAL A 60 32.45 -43.95 -20.43
CA VAL A 60 31.57 -44.76 -21.27
C VAL A 60 31.55 -46.23 -20.82
N ASP A 61 32.59 -46.67 -20.11
CA ASP A 61 32.77 -48.05 -19.64
C ASP A 61 32.38 -48.28 -18.18
N SER A 62 31.90 -47.24 -17.49
CA SER A 62 31.47 -47.29 -16.09
C SER A 62 29.96 -47.55 -16.00
N ASN A 63 29.51 -48.43 -15.10
CA ASN A 63 28.10 -48.63 -14.81
C ASN A 63 27.50 -47.51 -13.93
N LEU A 64 28.26 -46.45 -13.64
CA LEU A 64 27.84 -45.35 -12.79
C LEU A 64 28.10 -44.02 -13.50
N ASP A 65 27.02 -43.35 -13.85
CA ASP A 65 27.05 -41.96 -14.26
C ASP A 65 26.73 -41.07 -13.06
N TRP A 66 27.55 -40.04 -12.86
CA TRP A 66 27.37 -39.14 -11.72
C TRP A 66 27.58 -37.68 -12.17
N MET A 67 26.91 -36.77 -11.47
CA MET A 67 27.07 -35.33 -11.60
C MET A 67 27.14 -34.72 -10.20
N LEU A 68 28.06 -33.78 -10.01
CA LEU A 68 28.17 -32.93 -8.83
C LEU A 68 28.10 -31.49 -9.26
N GLY A 69 27.32 -30.66 -8.56
CA GLY A 69 27.20 -29.25 -8.84
C GLY A 69 27.22 -28.41 -7.59
N ALA A 70 27.73 -27.19 -7.71
CA ALA A 70 27.63 -26.14 -6.72
C ALA A 70 27.05 -24.89 -7.37
N TYR A 71 26.15 -24.22 -6.66
CA TYR A 71 25.50 -22.97 -7.10
C TYR A 71 25.63 -21.92 -6.01
N TYR A 72 25.98 -20.70 -6.43
CA TYR A 72 26.01 -19.51 -5.61
C TYR A 72 25.21 -18.41 -6.30
N GLN A 73 24.37 -17.70 -5.52
CA GLN A 73 23.66 -16.52 -5.98
C GLN A 73 23.73 -15.42 -4.93
N GLN A 74 23.96 -14.23 -5.40
CA GLN A 74 23.80 -12.98 -4.63
C GLN A 74 22.84 -12.08 -5.39
N GLU A 75 21.86 -11.54 -4.68
CA GLU A 75 20.87 -10.62 -5.24
C GLU A 75 20.75 -9.42 -4.32
N ASP A 76 20.92 -8.24 -4.90
CA ASP A 76 20.70 -6.95 -4.25
C ASP A 76 19.46 -6.32 -4.89
N ILE A 77 18.47 -6.00 -4.05
CA ILE A 77 17.18 -5.44 -4.48
C ILE A 77 17.00 -4.09 -3.80
N ASN A 78 16.93 -3.04 -4.61
CA ASN A 78 16.52 -1.72 -4.15
C ASN A 78 15.10 -1.42 -4.66
N THR A 79 14.23 -1.02 -3.73
CA THR A 79 12.84 -0.70 -4.06
C THR A 79 12.52 0.70 -3.54
N PHE A 80 12.05 1.55 -4.43
CA PHE A 80 11.49 2.85 -4.06
C PHE A 80 10.02 2.88 -4.43
N ARG A 81 9.18 3.34 -3.51
CA ARG A 81 7.75 3.57 -3.75
C ARG A 81 7.37 4.96 -3.32
N ASN A 82 6.62 5.62 -4.18
CA ASN A 82 6.07 6.93 -3.92
C ASN A 82 4.58 6.93 -4.27
N VAL A 83 3.75 7.47 -3.39
CA VAL A 83 2.32 7.67 -3.63
C VAL A 83 2.02 9.14 -3.49
N THR A 84 1.47 9.73 -4.55
CA THR A 84 1.00 11.11 -4.56
C THR A 84 -0.52 11.11 -4.49
N TYR A 85 -1.04 11.72 -3.45
CA TYR A 85 -2.49 11.86 -3.27
C TYR A 85 -3.02 12.99 -4.15
N GLY A 86 -4.21 12.74 -4.72
CA GLY A 86 -4.87 13.68 -5.60
C GLY A 86 -5.65 14.78 -4.89
N THR A 87 -6.15 15.70 -5.68
CA THR A 87 -6.89 16.89 -5.20
C THR A 87 -8.24 16.53 -4.56
N GLN A 88 -8.80 15.36 -4.88
CA GLN A 88 -10.10 14.92 -4.38
C GLN A 88 -10.00 13.96 -3.18
N THR A 89 -8.79 13.58 -2.76
CA THR A 89 -8.55 12.65 -1.64
C THR A 89 -9.26 13.09 -0.36
N TYR A 90 -9.12 14.37 0.00
CA TYR A 90 -9.74 14.89 1.23
C TYR A 90 -11.26 14.79 1.15
N THR A 91 -11.86 15.33 0.08
CA THR A 91 -13.32 15.33 -0.08
C THR A 91 -13.89 13.91 -0.09
N TYR A 92 -13.21 12.98 -0.76
CA TYR A 92 -13.60 11.58 -0.79
C TYR A 92 -13.53 10.95 0.61
N SER A 93 -12.41 11.14 1.30
CA SER A 93 -12.21 10.61 2.66
C SER A 93 -13.20 11.20 3.65
N ASP A 94 -13.44 12.52 3.59
CA ASP A 94 -14.41 13.20 4.45
C ASP A 94 -15.83 12.69 4.20
N THR A 95 -16.20 12.49 2.94
CA THR A 95 -17.52 11.93 2.59
C THR A 95 -17.71 10.53 3.18
N LEU A 96 -16.73 9.65 3.06
CA LEU A 96 -16.80 8.29 3.61
C LEU A 96 -16.90 8.30 5.14
N VAL A 97 -16.06 9.10 5.81
CA VAL A 97 -16.06 9.21 7.27
C VAL A 97 -17.37 9.82 7.76
N THR A 98 -17.85 10.87 7.09
CA THR A 98 -19.14 11.51 7.41
C THR A 98 -20.30 10.53 7.29
N LEU A 99 -20.35 9.77 6.20
CA LEU A 99 -21.39 8.76 5.98
C LEU A 99 -21.34 7.67 7.07
N GLY A 100 -20.18 7.11 7.36
CA GLY A 100 -19.99 6.09 8.38
C GLY A 100 -20.38 6.58 9.77
N LEU A 101 -19.95 7.79 10.16
CA LEU A 101 -20.31 8.40 11.43
C LEU A 101 -21.81 8.70 11.53
N SER A 102 -22.40 9.26 10.48
CA SER A 102 -23.84 9.54 10.45
C SER A 102 -24.66 8.28 10.68
N GLN A 103 -24.29 7.19 10.01
CA GLN A 103 -24.94 5.89 10.19
C GLN A 103 -24.76 5.33 11.60
N ALA A 104 -23.56 5.41 12.16
CA ALA A 104 -23.28 4.92 13.52
C ALA A 104 -24.05 5.73 14.58
N ILE A 105 -24.05 7.06 14.48
CA ILE A 105 -24.77 7.95 15.40
C ILE A 105 -26.29 7.69 15.28
N ALA A 106 -26.81 7.59 14.07
CA ALA A 106 -28.23 7.34 13.84
C ALA A 106 -28.66 5.97 14.41
N ALA A 107 -27.88 4.92 14.20
CA ALA A 107 -28.17 3.59 14.71
C ALA A 107 -28.20 3.58 16.25
N ALA A 108 -27.19 4.15 16.89
CA ALA A 108 -27.13 4.25 18.35
C ALA A 108 -28.29 5.10 18.93
N ALA A 109 -28.65 6.19 18.25
CA ALA A 109 -29.77 7.04 18.65
C ALA A 109 -31.12 6.32 18.55
N ILE A 110 -31.36 5.56 17.48
CA ILE A 110 -32.57 4.76 17.30
C ILE A 110 -32.64 3.68 18.39
N GLU A 111 -31.57 2.96 18.64
CA GLU A 111 -31.51 1.94 19.66
C GLU A 111 -31.82 2.52 21.05
N GLY A 112 -31.15 3.61 21.42
CA GLY A 112 -31.42 4.30 22.71
C GLY A 112 -32.83 4.82 22.83
N TYR A 113 -33.41 5.37 21.76
CA TYR A 113 -34.77 5.88 21.71
C TYR A 113 -35.81 4.79 21.98
N LEU A 114 -35.62 3.62 21.32
CA LEU A 114 -36.50 2.47 21.47
C LEU A 114 -36.33 1.80 22.85
N ALA A 115 -35.11 1.71 23.33
CA ALA A 115 -34.82 1.20 24.69
C ALA A 115 -35.47 2.03 25.81
N ALA A 116 -35.65 3.32 25.56
CA ALA A 116 -36.41 4.22 26.47
C ALA A 116 -37.94 4.02 26.39
N GLY A 117 -38.44 3.09 25.59
CA GLY A 117 -39.85 2.79 25.45
C GLY A 117 -40.64 3.83 24.65
N LEU A 118 -39.96 4.66 23.85
CA LEU A 118 -40.60 5.71 23.06
C LEU A 118 -41.20 5.13 21.73
N PRO A 119 -42.24 5.80 21.19
CA PRO A 119 -42.90 5.29 19.99
C PRO A 119 -41.96 5.18 18.77
N PRO A 120 -41.93 4.06 18.04
CA PRO A 120 -41.04 3.86 16.89
C PRO A 120 -41.16 4.93 15.80
N ALA A 121 -42.35 5.53 15.65
CA ALA A 121 -42.58 6.59 14.66
C ALA A 121 -41.71 7.85 14.83
N GLY A 122 -41.18 8.09 16.02
CA GLY A 122 -40.29 9.24 16.30
C GLY A 122 -38.79 8.92 16.19
N ALA A 123 -38.43 7.64 16.09
CA ALA A 123 -37.04 7.20 16.18
C ALA A 123 -36.15 7.79 15.09
N GLN A 124 -36.65 7.87 13.85
CA GLN A 124 -35.90 8.40 12.71
C GLN A 124 -35.64 9.91 12.87
N ALA A 125 -36.65 10.68 13.22
CA ALA A 125 -36.50 12.13 13.42
C ALA A 125 -35.53 12.46 14.58
N PHE A 126 -35.58 11.64 15.66
CA PHE A 126 -34.65 11.75 16.76
C PHE A 126 -33.20 11.45 16.31
N ALA A 127 -32.99 10.40 15.51
CA ALA A 127 -31.68 10.05 15.00
C ALA A 127 -31.09 11.17 14.12
N GLU A 128 -31.89 11.75 13.22
CA GLU A 128 -31.50 12.88 12.36
C GLU A 128 -31.08 14.09 13.19
N GLN A 129 -31.80 14.38 14.27
CA GLN A 129 -31.45 15.44 15.21
C GLN A 129 -30.11 15.17 15.91
N GLN A 130 -29.85 13.92 16.31
CA GLN A 130 -28.58 13.56 16.96
C GLN A 130 -27.39 13.66 15.98
N VAL A 131 -27.55 13.24 14.73
CA VAL A 131 -26.56 13.41 13.68
C VAL A 131 -26.28 14.90 13.44
N ALA A 132 -27.31 15.72 13.31
CA ALA A 132 -27.19 17.16 13.11
C ALA A 132 -26.50 17.84 14.33
N ALA A 133 -26.82 17.41 15.56
CA ALA A 133 -26.20 17.94 16.76
C ALA A 133 -24.71 17.57 16.87
N ALA A 134 -24.33 16.38 16.41
CA ALA A 134 -22.93 15.93 16.43
C ALA A 134 -22.09 16.60 15.34
N LEU A 135 -22.57 16.61 14.11
CA LEU A 135 -21.81 17.08 12.95
C LEU A 135 -21.98 18.57 12.66
N GLY A 136 -23.09 19.20 13.08
CA GLY A 136 -23.38 20.61 12.85
C GLY A 136 -22.26 21.56 13.31
N PRO A 137 -21.75 21.42 14.54
CA PRO A 137 -20.67 22.28 15.06
C PRO A 137 -19.38 22.24 14.25
N VAL A 138 -19.14 21.16 13.52
CA VAL A 138 -17.95 20.96 12.66
C VAL A 138 -18.26 21.14 11.18
N GLY A 139 -19.37 21.81 10.84
CA GLY A 139 -19.76 22.09 9.46
C GLY A 139 -20.20 20.86 8.66
N GLY A 140 -20.63 19.79 9.33
CA GLY A 140 -21.06 18.54 8.69
C GLY A 140 -19.91 17.60 8.30
N SER A 141 -18.66 17.94 8.57
CA SER A 141 -17.48 17.15 8.20
C SER A 141 -17.21 16.05 9.22
N GLY A 142 -17.17 14.81 8.78
CA GLY A 142 -16.83 13.66 9.60
C GLY A 142 -15.37 13.67 10.03
N LEU A 143 -14.46 14.08 9.16
CA LEU A 143 -13.03 14.20 9.50
C LEU A 143 -12.81 15.28 10.55
N ALA A 144 -13.49 16.43 10.43
CA ALA A 144 -13.40 17.48 11.44
C ALA A 144 -13.98 17.04 12.80
N TYR A 145 -15.06 16.25 12.80
CA TYR A 145 -15.61 15.65 14.01
C TYR A 145 -14.61 14.70 14.69
N VAL A 146 -14.03 13.79 13.94
CA VAL A 146 -13.00 12.86 14.44
C VAL A 146 -11.78 13.63 14.95
N GLY A 147 -11.35 14.64 14.19
CA GLY A 147 -10.25 15.52 14.58
C GLY A 147 -10.51 16.20 15.93
N ALA A 148 -11.68 16.77 16.11
CA ALA A 148 -12.06 17.42 17.38
C ALA A 148 -12.17 16.43 18.55
N ALA A 149 -12.74 15.23 18.30
CA ALA A 149 -12.95 14.21 19.33
C ALA A 149 -11.64 13.57 19.83
N PHE A 150 -10.67 13.39 18.94
CA PHE A 150 -9.40 12.71 19.24
C PHE A 150 -8.19 13.65 19.34
N GLY A 151 -8.40 14.97 19.28
CA GLY A 151 -7.32 15.95 19.31
C GLY A 151 -6.50 15.98 18.00
N VAL A 152 -7.03 15.43 16.93
CA VAL A 152 -6.44 15.44 15.58
C VAL A 152 -7.09 16.58 14.82
N CYS A 153 -6.32 17.58 14.45
CA CYS A 153 -6.84 18.81 13.88
C CYS A 153 -6.97 18.73 12.37
N PHE A 154 -8.20 18.91 11.86
CA PHE A 154 -8.50 19.10 10.45
C PHE A 154 -9.31 20.39 10.24
N VAL A 155 -8.72 21.54 10.55
CA VAL A 155 -9.38 22.83 10.29
C VAL A 155 -8.74 23.45 9.07
N ASN A 156 -9.50 23.63 8.01
CA ASN A 156 -9.08 24.29 6.76
C ASN A 156 -7.79 23.69 6.14
N GLY A 157 -7.60 22.37 6.26
CA GLY A 157 -6.45 21.73 5.67
C GLY A 157 -5.13 21.87 6.41
N VAL A 158 -5.16 22.33 7.64
CA VAL A 158 -3.97 22.37 8.50
C VAL A 158 -4.03 21.18 9.47
N ALA A 159 -3.10 20.24 9.33
CA ALA A 159 -2.89 19.21 10.31
C ALA A 159 -2.34 19.84 11.60
N CYS A 160 -2.98 19.59 12.74
CA CYS A 160 -2.52 20.10 14.03
C CYS A 160 -1.69 19.10 14.82
N THR A 161 -1.56 17.88 14.35
CA THR A 161 -0.65 16.86 14.90
C THR A 161 -0.13 15.95 13.82
N ASP A 162 1.07 15.39 14.01
CA ASP A 162 1.78 14.56 13.04
C ASP A 162 1.15 13.18 12.78
N VAL A 163 -0.02 12.88 13.34
CA VAL A 163 -0.59 11.54 13.36
C VAL A 163 -1.47 11.23 12.13
N PHE A 164 -2.09 12.23 11.51
CA PHE A 164 -2.83 12.08 10.27
C PHE A 164 -2.63 13.31 9.39
N TYR A 165 -1.53 13.34 8.69
CA TYR A 165 -1.39 14.26 7.57
C TYR A 165 -2.13 13.66 6.39
N ILE A 166 -3.33 14.14 6.10
CA ILE A 166 -3.97 13.91 4.81
C ILE A 166 -3.57 15.07 3.89
N PRO A 167 -2.66 14.82 2.98
CA PRO A 167 -2.25 15.83 2.02
C PRO A 167 -3.39 16.05 1.03
N GLY A 168 -3.63 17.28 0.66
CA GLY A 168 -4.58 17.58 -0.40
C GLY A 168 -5.59 18.65 -0.09
N THR A 169 -5.63 19.19 1.12
CA THR A 169 -6.43 20.37 1.41
C THR A 169 -5.64 21.63 1.08
N GLY A 170 -5.42 21.87 -0.19
CA GLY A 170 -4.72 23.05 -0.69
C GLY A 170 -3.20 22.96 -0.72
N MET A 171 -2.60 21.82 -0.40
CA MET A 171 -1.19 21.57 -0.65
C MET A 171 -1.04 20.61 -1.82
N PRO A 172 -0.54 21.04 -2.97
CA PRO A 172 -0.25 20.13 -4.07
C PRO A 172 0.88 19.17 -3.63
N GLY A 173 0.56 17.89 -3.64
CA GLY A 173 1.57 16.83 -3.61
C GLY A 173 2.28 16.62 -2.29
N SER A 174 1.63 16.01 -1.33
CA SER A 174 2.39 15.35 -0.29
C SER A 174 2.79 13.97 -0.76
N VAL A 175 4.06 13.79 -0.77
CA VAL A 175 4.75 12.57 -1.17
C VAL A 175 4.98 11.74 0.09
N TRP A 176 4.42 10.53 0.12
CA TRP A 176 4.82 9.50 1.06
C TRP A 176 5.90 8.66 0.39
N SER A 177 7.14 8.75 0.89
CA SER A 177 8.20 7.82 0.50
C SER A 177 8.38 6.81 1.63
N MET A 178 8.35 5.53 1.29
CA MET A 178 8.83 4.47 2.17
C MET A 178 10.16 4.00 1.60
N ASP A 179 11.24 4.45 2.23
CA ASP A 179 12.56 3.89 2.01
C ASP A 179 12.71 2.65 2.90
N ASN A 180 12.98 1.50 2.28
CA ASN A 180 13.42 0.28 2.95
C ASN A 180 14.89 0.07 2.67
#